data_25ec7316706b0868a13c46a4c61465d4
#
_entry.id   25ec7316706b0868a13c46a4c61465d4
#
_cell.length_a   1.000
_cell.length_b   1.000
_cell.length_c   1.000
_cell.angle_alpha   90.00
_cell.angle_beta   90.00
_cell.angle_gamma   90.00
#
_symmetry.space_group_name_H-M   'P 1'
#
loop_
_entity.id
_entity.type
_entity.pdbx_description
1 polymer ?
#
loop_
_entity_poly.entity_id
_entity_poly.type
_entity_poly.pdbx_seq_one_letter_code
_entity_poly.pdbx_strand_id
1 'polypeptide(L)'
;MKKFLFCMIGTMMSLLCCGTKAPEGQLVLLEYTKSGTMAGYEYFGRVEKQPNGTFVVIAMKESYGDLYQKKIGKEELEKLKQIIVEEKMMKYKEHYRPMFEVLDGYMWHFEATFSEGARVYSSGSNARPGGDGLKRVREYLTELVADATKTVDPEKYR
;
A
#
# COMPACT_ATOMS: atom_id res chain seq x y z
N MET A 1 -31.38 -24.86 50.32
CA MET A 1 -30.52 -24.88 49.13
C MET A 1 -30.90 -23.76 48.21
N LYS A 2 -30.16 -22.65 48.22
CA LYS A 2 -30.39 -21.47 47.35
C LYS A 2 -29.27 -21.42 46.32
N LYS A 3 -29.65 -21.67 45.05
CA LYS A 3 -28.72 -21.55 43.92
C LYS A 3 -28.54 -20.05 43.57
N PHE A 4 -27.34 -19.53 43.78
CA PHE A 4 -26.92 -18.22 43.26
C PHE A 4 -26.63 -18.34 41.79
N LEU A 5 -27.43 -17.68 40.96
CA LEU A 5 -27.21 -17.50 39.54
C LEU A 5 -26.32 -16.24 39.36
N PHE A 6 -25.05 -16.46 39.04
CA PHE A 6 -24.13 -15.37 38.76
C PHE A 6 -24.32 -14.92 37.31
N CYS A 7 -24.99 -13.80 37.15
CA CYS A 7 -25.20 -13.17 35.85
C CYS A 7 -23.93 -12.36 35.49
N MET A 8 -23.04 -12.92 34.66
CA MET A 8 -21.94 -12.18 34.08
C MET A 8 -22.48 -11.26 32.99
N ILE A 9 -22.67 -9.99 33.30
CA ILE A 9 -22.91 -8.93 32.34
C ILE A 9 -21.56 -8.56 31.74
N GLY A 10 -21.25 -9.19 30.61
CA GLY A 10 -20.13 -8.79 29.76
C GLY A 10 -20.41 -7.42 29.16
N THR A 11 -19.83 -6.38 29.73
CA THR A 11 -19.86 -5.03 29.18
C THR A 11 -19.03 -5.03 27.89
N MET A 12 -19.70 -5.18 26.76
CA MET A 12 -19.12 -5.04 25.42
C MET A 12 -18.86 -3.55 25.22
N MET A 13 -17.65 -3.12 25.58
CA MET A 13 -17.17 -1.76 25.36
C MET A 13 -16.98 -1.57 23.85
N SER A 14 -18.02 -1.10 23.18
CA SER A 14 -17.96 -0.62 21.79
C SER A 14 -17.06 0.60 21.77
N LEU A 15 -15.78 0.39 21.50
CA LEU A 15 -14.89 1.45 21.06
C LEU A 15 -15.43 1.97 19.74
N LEU A 16 -16.19 3.06 19.80
CA LEU A 16 -16.50 3.92 18.67
C LEU A 16 -15.18 4.57 18.23
N CYS A 17 -14.32 3.78 17.58
CA CYS A 17 -13.30 4.32 16.74
C CYS A 17 -14.00 5.08 15.61
N CYS A 18 -13.82 6.40 15.57
CA CYS A 18 -14.06 7.24 14.40
C CYS A 18 -13.09 6.81 13.28
N GLY A 19 -13.17 5.55 12.88
CA GLY A 19 -12.34 4.91 11.88
C GLY A 19 -12.86 5.24 10.49
N THR A 20 -11.97 5.58 9.62
CA THR A 20 -12.22 5.58 8.16
C THR A 20 -12.77 4.20 7.82
N LYS A 21 -13.97 4.14 7.21
CA LYS A 21 -14.54 2.87 6.76
C LYS A 21 -13.49 2.18 5.87
N ALA A 22 -13.18 0.93 6.15
CA ALA A 22 -12.28 0.15 5.31
C ALA A 22 -12.85 0.08 3.88
N PRO A 23 -12.02 0.14 2.83
CA PRO A 23 -12.50 -0.02 1.47
C PRO A 23 -13.14 -1.40 1.31
N GLU A 24 -14.30 -1.43 0.64
CA GLU A 24 -14.99 -2.67 0.33
C GLU A 24 -14.28 -3.42 -0.81
N GLY A 25 -14.44 -4.73 -0.83
CA GLY A 25 -13.80 -5.58 -1.83
C GLY A 25 -12.35 -5.91 -1.59
N GLN A 26 -11.79 -6.65 -2.54
CA GLN A 26 -10.40 -7.11 -2.54
C GLN A 26 -9.52 -6.08 -3.25
N LEU A 27 -8.28 -5.91 -2.79
CA LEU A 27 -7.28 -5.12 -3.49
C LEU A 27 -6.98 -5.79 -4.84
N VAL A 28 -7.13 -5.06 -5.95
CA VAL A 28 -6.90 -5.57 -7.32
C VAL A 28 -5.70 -4.94 -8.01
N LEU A 29 -5.36 -3.72 -7.62
CA LEU A 29 -4.17 -2.99 -8.05
C LEU A 29 -3.61 -2.21 -6.88
N LEU A 30 -2.32 -2.25 -6.72
CA LEU A 30 -1.57 -1.29 -5.90
C LEU A 30 -0.31 -0.93 -6.66
N GLU A 31 0.01 0.35 -6.69
CA GLU A 31 1.28 0.84 -7.25
C GLU A 31 1.85 1.92 -6.34
N TYR A 32 3.13 1.82 -6.06
CA TYR A 32 3.91 2.87 -5.43
C TYR A 32 5.22 3.06 -6.17
N THR A 33 5.43 4.27 -6.64
CA THR A 33 6.67 4.67 -7.30
C THR A 33 7.28 5.87 -6.61
N LYS A 34 8.60 5.93 -6.64
CA LYS A 34 9.37 7.10 -6.23
C LYS A 34 10.50 7.30 -7.24
N SER A 35 10.65 8.49 -7.75
CA SER A 35 11.77 8.90 -8.60
C SER A 35 12.51 10.06 -7.95
N GLY A 36 13.84 10.06 -8.08
CA GLY A 36 14.70 11.16 -7.66
C GLY A 36 15.09 12.06 -8.83
N THR A 37 16.19 12.79 -8.67
CA THR A 37 16.78 13.65 -9.70
C THR A 37 17.47 12.88 -10.84
N MET A 38 17.80 11.61 -10.60
CA MET A 38 18.40 10.72 -11.62
C MET A 38 17.29 10.11 -12.49
N ALA A 39 17.64 9.77 -13.72
CA ALA A 39 16.70 9.08 -14.61
C ALA A 39 16.26 7.73 -14.05
N GLY A 40 14.96 7.45 -14.10
CA GLY A 40 14.38 6.20 -13.65
C GLY A 40 13.79 6.26 -12.24
N TYR A 41 13.30 5.11 -11.79
CA TYR A 41 12.73 4.97 -10.46
C TYR A 41 13.79 4.76 -9.39
N GLU A 42 13.75 5.56 -8.32
CA GLU A 42 14.44 5.25 -7.07
C GLU A 42 13.80 4.01 -6.42
N TYR A 43 12.47 3.90 -6.53
CA TYR A 43 11.72 2.74 -6.09
C TYR A 43 10.50 2.52 -6.99
N PHE A 44 10.24 1.25 -7.28
CA PHE A 44 9.02 0.77 -7.93
C PHE A 44 8.48 -0.44 -7.18
N GLY A 45 7.18 -0.43 -6.92
CA GLY A 45 6.48 -1.58 -6.35
C GLY A 45 5.03 -1.61 -6.84
N ARG A 46 4.60 -2.76 -7.35
CA ARG A 46 3.27 -2.97 -7.92
C ARG A 46 2.70 -4.32 -7.54
N VAL A 47 1.43 -4.34 -7.25
CA VAL A 47 0.62 -5.57 -7.16
C VAL A 47 -0.46 -5.49 -8.19
N GLU A 48 -0.62 -6.54 -8.98
CA GLU A 48 -1.64 -6.59 -10.02
C GLU A 48 -2.23 -7.97 -10.17
N LYS A 49 -3.51 -8.01 -10.59
CA LYS A 49 -4.21 -9.24 -10.97
C LYS A 49 -3.89 -9.60 -12.42
N GLN A 50 -3.39 -10.79 -12.64
CA GLN A 50 -3.11 -11.33 -13.97
C GLN A 50 -4.41 -11.83 -14.65
N PRO A 51 -4.43 -11.97 -15.99
CA PRO A 51 -5.61 -12.46 -16.74
C PRO A 51 -6.11 -13.84 -16.27
N ASN A 52 -5.22 -14.68 -15.75
CA ASN A 52 -5.56 -16.01 -15.20
C ASN A 52 -6.12 -15.95 -13.76
N GLY A 53 -6.35 -14.76 -13.23
CA GLY A 53 -6.89 -14.53 -11.88
C GLY A 53 -5.88 -14.57 -10.75
N THR A 54 -4.61 -14.93 -11.00
CA THR A 54 -3.56 -14.91 -9.96
C THR A 54 -3.08 -13.49 -9.71
N PHE A 55 -2.57 -13.22 -8.51
CA PHE A 55 -1.93 -11.96 -8.17
C PHE A 55 -0.42 -12.10 -8.20
N VAL A 56 0.24 -11.06 -8.66
CA VAL A 56 1.70 -10.94 -8.63
C VAL A 56 2.10 -9.64 -7.97
N VAL A 57 3.17 -9.69 -7.23
CA VAL A 57 3.94 -8.52 -6.79
C VAL A 57 5.16 -8.37 -7.68
N ILE A 58 5.43 -7.13 -8.08
CA ILE A 58 6.61 -6.73 -8.83
C ILE A 58 7.21 -5.57 -8.06
N ALA A 59 8.43 -5.73 -7.56
CA ALA A 59 9.05 -4.69 -6.74
C ALA A 59 10.58 -4.72 -6.82
N MET A 60 11.20 -3.58 -6.50
CA MET A 60 12.63 -3.48 -6.25
C MET A 60 12.95 -3.97 -4.83
N LYS A 61 14.05 -4.68 -4.66
CA LYS A 61 14.59 -5.05 -3.34
C LYS A 61 15.36 -3.89 -2.70
N GLU A 62 15.97 -3.07 -3.52
CA GLU A 62 16.77 -1.90 -3.11
C GLU A 62 16.53 -0.72 -4.05
N SER A 63 16.95 0.47 -3.64
CA SER A 63 16.83 1.67 -4.47
C SER A 63 17.65 1.53 -5.75
N TYR A 64 17.05 1.93 -6.88
CA TYR A 64 17.63 1.83 -8.23
C TYR A 64 18.02 0.41 -8.66
N GLY A 65 17.45 -0.61 -8.00
CA GLY A 65 17.75 -2.02 -8.27
C GLY A 65 16.90 -2.61 -9.39
N ASP A 66 17.08 -3.91 -9.59
CA ASP A 66 16.28 -4.71 -10.51
C ASP A 66 14.85 -4.91 -9.99
N LEU A 67 13.94 -5.16 -10.91
CA LEU A 67 12.56 -5.57 -10.59
C LEU A 67 12.48 -7.08 -10.44
N TYR A 68 11.93 -7.52 -9.34
CA TYR A 68 11.66 -8.92 -9.04
C TYR A 68 10.17 -9.20 -9.02
N GLN A 69 9.77 -10.38 -9.48
CA GLN A 69 8.38 -10.81 -9.52
C GLN A 69 8.15 -12.05 -8.67
N LYS A 70 7.04 -12.04 -7.90
CA LYS A 70 6.58 -13.20 -7.13
C LYS A 70 5.05 -13.30 -7.18
N LYS A 71 4.52 -14.52 -7.19
CA LYS A 71 3.09 -14.76 -6.97
C LYS A 71 2.76 -14.55 -5.50
N ILE A 72 1.62 -13.93 -5.24
CA ILE A 72 1.10 -13.71 -3.89
C ILE A 72 -0.33 -14.23 -3.76
N GLY A 73 -0.75 -14.50 -2.55
CA GLY A 73 -2.07 -15.02 -2.21
C GLY A 73 -2.97 -13.96 -1.56
N LYS A 74 -4.06 -14.46 -1.01
CA LYS A 74 -5.06 -13.62 -0.36
C LYS A 74 -4.54 -12.96 0.92
N GLU A 75 -3.70 -13.66 1.67
CA GLU A 75 -3.17 -13.19 2.95
C GLU A 75 -2.33 -11.92 2.76
N GLU A 76 -1.43 -11.94 1.78
CA GLU A 76 -0.58 -10.78 1.46
C GLU A 76 -1.40 -9.59 0.97
N LEU A 77 -2.47 -9.83 0.20
CA LEU A 77 -3.38 -8.77 -0.24
C LEU A 77 -4.15 -8.15 0.94
N GLU A 78 -4.63 -8.97 1.88
CA GLU A 78 -5.30 -8.47 3.08
C GLU A 78 -4.35 -7.68 3.98
N LYS A 79 -3.08 -8.08 4.10
CA LYS A 79 -2.07 -7.32 4.86
C LYS A 79 -1.79 -5.95 4.20
N LEU A 80 -1.70 -5.88 2.87
CA LEU A 80 -1.61 -4.59 2.16
C LEU A 80 -2.83 -3.70 2.41
N LYS A 81 -4.04 -4.28 2.31
CA LYS A 81 -5.28 -3.57 2.63
C LYS A 81 -5.29 -3.06 4.07
N GLN A 82 -4.83 -3.87 5.02
CA GLN A 82 -4.72 -3.48 6.43
C GLN A 82 -3.78 -2.28 6.59
N ILE A 83 -2.61 -2.26 5.95
CA ILE A 83 -1.69 -1.10 5.98
C ILE A 83 -2.40 0.16 5.47
N ILE A 84 -3.11 0.06 4.33
CA ILE A 84 -3.86 1.20 3.75
C ILE A 84 -4.88 1.75 4.74
N VAL A 85 -5.59 0.89 5.46
CA VAL A 85 -6.63 1.27 6.44
C VAL A 85 -6.01 1.89 7.70
N GLU A 86 -5.01 1.22 8.29
CA GLU A 86 -4.34 1.67 9.52
C GLU A 86 -3.69 3.04 9.33
N GLU A 87 -3.02 3.25 8.21
CA GLU A 87 -2.35 4.51 7.85
C GLU A 87 -3.31 5.54 7.24
N LYS A 88 -4.62 5.25 7.19
CA LYS A 88 -5.66 6.13 6.66
C LYS A 88 -5.36 6.63 5.24
N MET A 89 -4.71 5.81 4.42
CA MET A 89 -4.23 6.20 3.09
C MET A 89 -5.38 6.55 2.14
N MET A 90 -6.60 6.02 2.38
CA MET A 90 -7.80 6.41 1.65
C MET A 90 -8.18 7.90 1.81
N LYS A 91 -7.57 8.62 2.76
CA LYS A 91 -7.74 10.06 2.99
C LYS A 91 -6.62 10.91 2.38
N TYR A 92 -5.68 10.32 1.68
CA TYR A 92 -4.62 11.08 1.03
C TYR A 92 -5.22 12.06 0.03
N LYS A 93 -4.63 13.26 0.00
CA LYS A 93 -4.95 14.25 -1.04
C LYS A 93 -4.46 13.74 -2.39
N GLU A 94 -5.10 14.14 -3.45
CA GLU A 94 -4.68 13.79 -4.80
C GLU A 94 -3.26 14.28 -5.11
N HIS A 95 -2.94 15.52 -4.65
CA HIS A 95 -1.64 16.12 -4.88
C HIS A 95 -1.03 16.74 -3.63
N TYR A 96 0.26 16.50 -3.42
CA TYR A 96 1.09 17.13 -2.39
C TYR A 96 2.18 17.98 -3.05
N ARG A 97 2.26 19.26 -2.66
CA ARG A 97 3.28 20.19 -3.13
C ARG A 97 3.88 20.94 -1.94
N PRO A 98 5.19 21.28 -1.97
CA PRO A 98 5.79 22.12 -0.95
C PRO A 98 5.26 23.55 -1.03
N MET A 99 5.35 24.29 0.07
CA MET A 99 4.98 25.71 0.10
C MET A 99 5.95 26.60 -0.69
N PHE A 100 7.17 26.14 -0.88
CA PHE A 100 8.23 26.86 -1.61
C PHE A 100 8.70 26.03 -2.79
N GLU A 101 9.15 26.69 -3.84
CA GLU A 101 9.71 26.04 -5.02
C GLU A 101 11.02 25.33 -4.65
N VAL A 102 11.16 24.07 -5.05
CA VAL A 102 12.35 23.24 -4.86
C VAL A 102 12.86 22.84 -6.23
N LEU A 103 14.06 23.29 -6.57
CA LEU A 103 14.67 23.07 -7.89
C LEU A 103 15.02 21.61 -8.16
N ASP A 104 15.53 20.91 -7.12
CA ASP A 104 15.91 19.51 -7.18
C ASP A 104 15.11 18.72 -6.15
N GLY A 105 14.63 17.54 -6.51
CA GLY A 105 13.87 16.77 -5.54
C GLY A 105 13.38 15.45 -6.07
N TYR A 106 12.42 14.90 -5.35
CA TYR A 106 11.79 13.62 -5.66
C TYR A 106 10.32 13.81 -6.04
N MET A 107 9.84 12.92 -6.87
CA MET A 107 8.42 12.70 -7.12
C MET A 107 8.03 11.31 -6.63
N TRP A 108 6.77 11.18 -6.23
CA TRP A 108 6.20 9.90 -5.89
C TRP A 108 4.76 9.82 -6.38
N HIS A 109 4.32 8.59 -6.59
CA HIS A 109 2.96 8.26 -6.95
C HIS A 109 2.50 7.04 -6.14
N PHE A 110 1.27 7.06 -5.67
CA PHE A 110 0.61 5.95 -5.01
C PHE A 110 -0.80 5.79 -5.56
N GLU A 111 -1.13 4.56 -5.94
CA GLU A 111 -2.47 4.17 -6.35
C GLU A 111 -2.86 2.85 -5.68
N ALA A 112 -4.10 2.75 -5.23
CA ALA A 112 -4.71 1.48 -4.85
C ALA A 112 -6.16 1.43 -5.33
N THR A 113 -6.55 0.33 -5.96
CA THR A 113 -7.90 0.10 -6.49
C THR A 113 -8.44 -1.21 -5.93
N PHE A 114 -9.71 -1.20 -5.52
CA PHE A 114 -10.43 -2.33 -4.95
C PHE A 114 -11.55 -2.80 -5.87
N SER A 115 -11.91 -4.08 -5.78
CA SER A 115 -12.90 -4.71 -6.67
C SER A 115 -14.29 -4.08 -6.63
N GLU A 116 -14.67 -3.48 -5.48
CA GLU A 116 -15.97 -2.80 -5.30
C GLU A 116 -15.91 -1.30 -5.64
N GLY A 117 -14.90 -0.87 -6.41
CA GLY A 117 -14.78 0.47 -6.96
C GLY A 117 -14.12 1.50 -6.05
N ALA A 118 -13.80 1.19 -4.79
CA ALA A 118 -13.02 2.07 -3.94
C ALA A 118 -11.61 2.26 -4.55
N ARG A 119 -11.13 3.51 -4.56
CA ARG A 119 -9.83 3.87 -5.12
C ARG A 119 -9.20 5.01 -4.34
N VAL A 120 -7.90 4.96 -4.19
CA VAL A 120 -7.07 6.12 -3.83
C VAL A 120 -6.03 6.35 -4.91
N TYR A 121 -5.86 7.59 -5.29
CA TYR A 121 -4.83 8.08 -6.18
C TYR A 121 -4.17 9.29 -5.52
N SER A 122 -2.87 9.26 -5.37
CA SER A 122 -2.14 10.32 -4.68
C SER A 122 -0.74 10.47 -5.24
N SER A 123 -0.28 11.68 -5.36
CA SER A 123 1.05 12.00 -5.87
C SER A 123 1.67 13.19 -5.14
N GLY A 124 2.96 13.35 -5.25
CA GLY A 124 3.62 14.52 -4.69
C GLY A 124 4.99 14.78 -5.29
N SER A 125 5.38 16.05 -5.24
CA SER A 125 6.71 16.52 -5.58
C SER A 125 7.28 17.24 -4.36
N ASN A 126 8.40 16.74 -3.81
CA ASN A 126 9.08 17.31 -2.63
C ASN A 126 8.17 17.49 -1.39
N ALA A 127 7.01 16.88 -1.39
CA ALA A 127 6.05 16.88 -0.29
C ALA A 127 5.37 15.51 -0.22
N ARG A 128 4.99 15.08 0.98
CA ARG A 128 4.36 13.79 1.23
C ARG A 128 3.27 13.91 2.29
N PRO A 129 2.32 12.97 2.35
CA PRO A 129 1.39 12.88 3.46
C PRO A 129 2.14 12.66 4.78
N GLY A 130 1.52 13.05 5.88
CA GLY A 130 1.99 12.66 7.20
C GLY A 130 1.83 11.16 7.45
N GLY A 131 2.53 10.64 8.47
CA GLY A 131 2.52 9.23 8.81
C GLY A 131 3.49 8.37 8.00
N ASP A 132 3.43 7.07 8.21
CA ASP A 132 4.38 6.09 7.66
C ASP A 132 3.79 5.21 6.54
N GLY A 133 2.60 5.52 6.02
CA GLY A 133 1.87 4.67 5.07
C GLY A 133 2.68 4.30 3.84
N LEU A 134 3.26 5.29 3.13
CA LEU A 134 4.08 5.02 1.96
C LEU A 134 5.34 4.20 2.29
N LYS A 135 5.95 4.46 3.45
CA LYS A 135 7.11 3.70 3.93
C LYS A 135 6.73 2.25 4.22
N ARG A 136 5.65 2.02 4.96
CA ARG A 136 5.16 0.66 5.29
C ARG A 136 4.78 -0.13 4.05
N VAL A 137 4.11 0.50 3.08
CA VAL A 137 3.80 -0.14 1.79
C VAL A 137 5.07 -0.55 1.08
N ARG A 138 6.07 0.35 0.96
CA ARG A 138 7.36 0.05 0.35
C ARG A 138 8.05 -1.13 1.03
N GLU A 139 8.19 -1.07 2.35
CA GLU A 139 8.86 -2.10 3.15
C GLU A 139 8.20 -3.47 2.94
N TYR A 140 6.88 -3.51 2.96
CA TYR A 140 6.16 -4.76 2.78
C TYR A 140 6.25 -5.31 1.34
N LEU A 141 6.16 -4.46 0.32
CA LEU A 141 6.37 -4.89 -1.07
C LEU A 141 7.79 -5.43 -1.29
N THR A 142 8.80 -4.81 -0.67
CA THR A 142 10.20 -5.27 -0.70
C THR A 142 10.36 -6.61 0.04
N GLU A 143 9.72 -6.78 1.19
CA GLU A 143 9.68 -8.05 1.95
C GLU A 143 9.09 -9.19 1.10
N LEU A 144 7.99 -8.92 0.40
CA LEU A 144 7.32 -9.92 -0.44
C LEU A 144 8.22 -10.48 -1.54
N VAL A 145 9.13 -9.69 -2.08
CA VAL A 145 10.05 -10.11 -3.15
C VAL A 145 11.45 -10.50 -2.64
N ALA A 146 11.69 -10.48 -1.33
CA ALA A 146 13.02 -10.70 -0.77
C ALA A 146 13.68 -12.02 -1.22
N ASP A 147 12.91 -13.08 -1.31
CA ASP A 147 13.32 -14.42 -1.77
C ASP A 147 13.10 -14.66 -3.27
N ALA A 148 12.54 -13.68 -4.00
CA ALA A 148 12.27 -13.82 -5.43
C ALA A 148 13.57 -13.83 -6.23
N THR A 149 13.66 -14.74 -7.19
CA THR A 149 14.79 -14.85 -8.13
C THR A 149 14.43 -14.43 -9.55
N LYS A 150 13.12 -14.39 -9.87
CA LYS A 150 12.65 -14.03 -11.19
C LYS A 150 12.67 -12.51 -11.36
N THR A 151 13.55 -12.03 -12.23
CA THR A 151 13.60 -10.63 -12.66
C THR A 151 12.57 -10.33 -13.76
N VAL A 152 12.22 -9.06 -13.91
CA VAL A 152 11.30 -8.55 -14.92
C VAL A 152 11.94 -7.35 -15.61
N ASP A 153 11.74 -7.24 -16.91
CA ASP A 153 12.22 -6.10 -17.67
C ASP A 153 11.54 -4.80 -17.21
N PRO A 154 12.31 -3.82 -16.70
CA PRO A 154 11.76 -2.54 -16.24
C PRO A 154 11.04 -1.75 -17.33
N GLU A 155 11.39 -1.93 -18.61
CA GLU A 155 10.76 -1.21 -19.72
C GLU A 155 9.26 -1.48 -19.86
N LYS A 156 8.78 -2.60 -19.30
CA LYS A 156 7.33 -2.90 -19.26
C LYS A 156 6.52 -1.97 -18.35
N TYR A 157 7.20 -1.23 -17.46
CA TYR A 157 6.56 -0.45 -16.40
C TYR A 157 6.98 1.04 -16.41
N ARG A 158 7.61 1.46 -17.50
CA ARG A 158 7.93 2.88 -17.78
C ARG A 158 6.85 3.60 -18.53
#